data_18fb29eb1e7c0d01ec7d08fcc8839322
#
_entry.id   18fb29eb1e7c0d01ec7d08fcc8839322
#
_cell.length_a   1.000
_cell.length_b   1.000
_cell.length_c   1.000
_cell.angle_alpha   90.00
_cell.angle_beta   90.00
_cell.angle_gamma   90.00
#
_symmetry.space_group_name_H-M   'P 1'
#
loop_
_entity.id
_entity.type
_entity.pdbx_description
1 polymer ?
#
loop_
_entity_poly.entity_id
_entity_poly.type
_entity_poly.pdbx_seq_one_letter_code
_entity_poly.pdbx_strand_id
1 'polypeptide(L)'
;MSKCYEDFGPPVTDIKICLATTTYGDPDASYTFSIQASREALHKKGYETAYYLLQGNCHVDDARNDIVQRFLASDCTDLVFLDADVSWQPEDLVRLCGHRRDIVGGIYPYRTELGQERIPARMKAGEMVDDDGLVEVEGLPTGFMKLSRNCVEKVCKESKSYVHEGKVYYLAFERALIDGTRWGGDLHFCNKWRSMGGRVFADYEMVLGHAARSIISGSLATYVRKQTHTTLRHVCDKIRRSAWTLADISEALRYVNNYWGAQEEVLAAAICMARDADGPIIETGSGLSTILMAAATDYPVYCLEHDDFYAAKLTQMANEAQVGIALCRVPFTDTWYDLTEFKGLPERFALGLNDGPPRYLGGDRTEFFMRFKCDKIIADDANDPTYAEFLYQWAEAKGMTCEIYERMAVIR
;
A
#
# COMPACT_ATOMS: atom_id res chain seq x y z
N MET A 1 -6.30 10.01 15.25
CA MET A 1 -7.37 10.81 14.58
C MET A 1 -7.26 10.53 13.11
N SER A 2 -8.17 9.72 12.60
CA SER A 2 -8.34 9.45 11.17
C SER A 2 -8.60 10.79 10.48
N LYS A 3 -7.64 11.32 9.71
CA LYS A 3 -7.95 12.34 8.71
C LYS A 3 -8.73 11.61 7.63
N CYS A 4 -10.06 11.68 7.73
CA CYS A 4 -10.95 11.31 6.64
C CYS A 4 -10.50 12.03 5.37
N TYR A 5 -10.36 11.28 4.27
CA TYR A 5 -10.06 11.74 2.91
C TYR A 5 -11.19 12.61 2.30
N GLU A 6 -12.04 13.25 3.12
CA GLU A 6 -13.22 13.98 2.65
C GLU A 6 -12.98 15.47 2.35
N ASP A 7 -11.79 16.02 2.57
CA ASP A 7 -11.57 17.47 2.43
C ASP A 7 -10.50 17.82 1.37
N PHE A 8 -10.65 17.29 0.17
CA PHE A 8 -10.06 17.93 -1.00
C PHE A 8 -11.08 18.96 -1.52
N GLY A 9 -10.90 20.22 -1.17
CA GLY A 9 -11.66 21.41 -1.49
C GLY A 9 -12.71 21.41 -2.63
N PRO A 10 -13.36 22.51 -2.95
CA PRO A 10 -14.43 22.58 -3.95
C PRO A 10 -13.97 22.04 -5.30
N PRO A 11 -14.89 21.49 -6.14
CA PRO A 11 -14.54 20.95 -7.44
C PRO A 11 -13.74 21.97 -8.26
N VAL A 12 -12.58 21.54 -8.74
CA VAL A 12 -11.66 22.41 -9.51
C VAL A 12 -12.14 22.39 -10.96
N THR A 13 -12.97 23.34 -11.34
CA THR A 13 -13.65 23.41 -12.63
C THR A 13 -12.74 23.66 -13.84
N ASP A 14 -11.44 23.96 -13.62
CA ASP A 14 -10.53 24.40 -14.70
C ASP A 14 -9.38 23.40 -14.95
N ILE A 15 -9.40 22.20 -14.37
CA ILE A 15 -8.37 21.19 -14.59
C ILE A 15 -8.90 20.08 -15.48
N LYS A 16 -8.24 19.94 -16.64
CA LYS A 16 -8.47 18.85 -17.57
C LYS A 16 -7.23 17.97 -17.67
N ILE A 17 -7.39 16.70 -17.32
CA ILE A 17 -6.31 15.74 -17.15
C ILE A 17 -6.21 14.83 -18.36
N CYS A 18 -5.03 14.77 -18.96
CA CYS A 18 -4.67 13.79 -19.96
C CYS A 18 -4.07 12.55 -19.25
N LEU A 19 -4.82 11.50 -19.11
CA LEU A 19 -4.32 10.19 -18.64
C LEU A 19 -3.68 9.48 -19.83
N ALA A 20 -2.43 9.05 -19.72
CA ALA A 20 -1.68 8.50 -20.83
C ALA A 20 -0.91 7.25 -20.45
N THR A 21 -1.10 6.20 -21.22
CA THR A 21 -0.44 4.90 -21.03
C THR A 21 0.27 4.48 -22.31
N THR A 22 1.51 4.05 -22.16
CA THR A 22 2.29 3.44 -23.24
C THR A 22 2.56 1.97 -22.91
N THR A 23 2.35 1.08 -23.87
CA THR A 23 2.62 -0.35 -23.71
C THR A 23 3.02 -0.99 -25.03
N TYR A 24 3.84 -2.03 -24.98
CA TYR A 24 4.12 -2.83 -26.17
C TYR A 24 3.03 -3.90 -26.39
N GLY A 25 2.69 -4.64 -25.33
CA GLY A 25 1.65 -5.68 -25.30
C GLY A 25 0.35 -5.22 -24.68
N ASP A 26 -0.40 -6.17 -24.15
CA ASP A 26 -1.64 -5.88 -23.43
C ASP A 26 -1.34 -5.32 -22.04
N PRO A 27 -2.14 -4.36 -21.56
CA PRO A 27 -2.05 -3.89 -20.18
C PRO A 27 -2.33 -5.01 -19.18
N ASP A 28 -1.66 -4.96 -18.03
CA ASP A 28 -1.93 -5.89 -16.93
C ASP A 28 -3.37 -5.73 -16.39
N ALA A 29 -3.96 -6.83 -15.94
CA ALA A 29 -5.32 -6.82 -15.39
C ALA A 29 -5.43 -5.86 -14.19
N SER A 30 -4.42 -5.82 -13.30
CA SER A 30 -4.40 -4.94 -12.14
C SER A 30 -4.39 -3.46 -12.54
N TYR A 31 -3.61 -3.09 -13.57
CA TYR A 31 -3.67 -1.76 -14.18
C TYR A 31 -5.08 -1.44 -14.71
N THR A 32 -5.68 -2.39 -15.45
CA THR A 32 -7.00 -2.21 -16.08
C THR A 32 -8.08 -1.92 -15.04
N PHE A 33 -8.07 -2.64 -13.91
CA PHE A 33 -8.97 -2.35 -12.79
C PHE A 33 -8.70 -0.99 -12.16
N SER A 34 -7.43 -0.66 -11.91
CA SER A 34 -7.04 0.61 -11.28
C SER A 34 -7.47 1.81 -12.13
N ILE A 35 -7.21 1.82 -13.44
CA ILE A 35 -7.55 2.94 -14.33
C ILE A 35 -9.06 3.11 -14.48
N GLN A 36 -9.82 2.02 -14.58
CA GLN A 36 -11.27 2.08 -14.71
C GLN A 36 -11.91 2.71 -13.46
N ALA A 37 -11.57 2.21 -12.27
CA ALA A 37 -12.08 2.73 -11.01
C ALA A 37 -11.66 4.19 -10.76
N SER A 38 -10.43 4.53 -11.11
CA SER A 38 -9.90 5.89 -10.92
C SER A 38 -10.54 6.92 -11.85
N ARG A 39 -10.89 6.58 -13.09
CA ARG A 39 -11.60 7.50 -13.98
C ARG A 39 -12.97 7.88 -13.42
N GLU A 40 -13.67 6.91 -12.82
CA GLU A 40 -14.93 7.17 -12.14
C GLU A 40 -14.74 8.08 -10.90
N ALA A 41 -13.70 7.81 -10.09
CA ALA A 41 -13.38 8.61 -8.92
C ALA A 41 -12.99 10.06 -9.29
N LEU A 42 -12.18 10.25 -10.33
CA LEU A 42 -11.84 11.59 -10.85
C LEU A 42 -13.07 12.34 -11.33
N HIS A 43 -13.95 11.68 -12.08
CA HIS A 43 -15.21 12.29 -12.53
C HIS A 43 -16.11 12.72 -11.36
N LYS A 44 -16.24 11.87 -10.32
CA LYS A 44 -16.99 12.21 -9.10
C LYS A 44 -16.40 13.43 -8.37
N LYS A 45 -15.10 13.68 -8.48
CA LYS A 45 -14.41 14.86 -7.93
C LYS A 45 -14.46 16.07 -8.87
N GLY A 46 -15.10 15.99 -10.04
CA GLY A 46 -15.29 17.08 -10.99
C GLY A 46 -14.14 17.30 -11.97
N TYR A 47 -13.19 16.36 -12.07
CA TYR A 47 -12.13 16.46 -13.08
C TYR A 47 -12.64 16.02 -14.46
N GLU A 48 -12.32 16.83 -15.50
CA GLU A 48 -12.41 16.35 -16.88
C GLU A 48 -11.18 15.52 -17.25
N THR A 49 -11.40 14.38 -17.90
CA THR A 49 -10.31 13.47 -18.27
C THR A 49 -10.34 13.11 -19.75
N ALA A 50 -9.19 13.19 -20.42
CA ALA A 50 -8.92 12.53 -21.69
C ALA A 50 -8.04 11.29 -21.42
N TYR A 51 -8.22 10.20 -22.17
CA TYR A 51 -7.42 9.00 -22.01
C TYR A 51 -6.78 8.58 -23.33
N TYR A 52 -5.46 8.41 -23.31
CA TYR A 52 -4.68 7.90 -24.44
C TYR A 52 -3.98 6.60 -24.07
N LEU A 53 -4.25 5.53 -24.81
CA LEU A 53 -3.50 4.28 -24.78
C LEU A 53 -2.73 4.16 -26.10
N LEU A 54 -1.39 4.17 -26.01
CA LEU A 54 -0.50 3.95 -27.14
C LEU A 54 0.12 2.54 -27.03
N GLN A 55 -0.30 1.66 -27.91
CA GLN A 55 0.12 0.26 -27.90
C GLN A 55 1.00 -0.07 -29.11
N GLY A 56 1.93 -1.02 -28.93
CA GLY A 56 2.72 -1.59 -30.03
C GLY A 56 4.04 -0.88 -30.33
N ASN A 57 4.38 0.22 -29.63
CA ASN A 57 5.69 0.85 -29.79
C ASN A 57 6.70 0.20 -28.82
N CYS A 58 7.78 -0.38 -29.36
CA CYS A 58 8.83 -1.04 -28.58
C CYS A 58 9.83 -0.05 -27.95
N HIS A 59 9.81 1.21 -28.36
CA HIS A 59 10.66 2.27 -27.86
C HIS A 59 9.87 3.18 -26.92
N VAL A 60 9.97 2.94 -25.61
CA VAL A 60 9.18 3.64 -24.60
C VAL A 60 9.39 5.17 -24.62
N ASP A 61 10.64 5.61 -24.89
CA ASP A 61 10.93 7.07 -24.96
C ASP A 61 10.22 7.71 -26.15
N ASP A 62 10.18 7.04 -27.33
CA ASP A 62 9.45 7.52 -28.51
C ASP A 62 7.93 7.53 -28.26
N ALA A 63 7.41 6.47 -27.65
CA ALA A 63 5.99 6.40 -27.29
C ALA A 63 5.57 7.54 -26.34
N ARG A 64 6.42 7.88 -25.38
CA ARG A 64 6.18 9.03 -24.48
C ARG A 64 6.25 10.36 -25.22
N ASN A 65 7.17 10.52 -26.15
CA ASN A 65 7.25 11.72 -26.98
C ASN A 65 6.01 11.87 -27.90
N ASP A 66 5.46 10.78 -28.43
CA ASP A 66 4.18 10.78 -29.15
C ASP A 66 3.02 11.26 -28.27
N ILE A 67 2.98 10.80 -27.00
CA ILE A 67 1.99 11.27 -26.03
C ILE A 67 2.17 12.77 -25.75
N VAL A 68 3.41 13.24 -25.57
CA VAL A 68 3.70 14.67 -25.38
C VAL A 68 3.17 15.48 -26.56
N GLN A 69 3.39 15.02 -27.79
CA GLN A 69 2.87 15.70 -29.00
C GLN A 69 1.34 15.80 -29.00
N ARG A 70 0.63 14.72 -28.61
CA ARG A 70 -0.84 14.72 -28.50
C ARG A 70 -1.32 15.63 -27.36
N PHE A 71 -0.63 15.61 -26.22
CA PHE A 71 -0.93 16.48 -25.10
C PHE A 71 -0.80 17.96 -25.46
N LEU A 72 0.29 18.35 -26.13
CA LEU A 72 0.51 19.73 -26.56
C LEU A 72 -0.56 20.21 -27.56
N ALA A 73 -1.10 19.31 -28.38
CA ALA A 73 -2.19 19.60 -29.33
C ALA A 73 -3.59 19.61 -28.67
N SER A 74 -3.71 19.21 -27.40
CA SER A 74 -4.97 19.18 -26.64
C SER A 74 -5.14 20.45 -25.80
N ASP A 75 -6.29 20.58 -25.14
CA ASP A 75 -6.61 21.61 -24.16
C ASP A 75 -6.40 21.13 -22.69
N CYS A 76 -5.80 19.96 -22.49
CA CYS A 76 -5.52 19.43 -21.15
C CYS A 76 -4.52 20.30 -20.38
N THR A 77 -4.72 20.49 -19.10
CA THR A 77 -3.85 21.28 -18.21
C THR A 77 -2.70 20.46 -17.62
N ASP A 78 -2.94 19.17 -17.43
CA ASP A 78 -2.01 18.23 -16.81
C ASP A 78 -1.93 16.94 -17.62
N LEU A 79 -0.72 16.38 -17.70
CA LEU A 79 -0.42 15.09 -18.29
C LEU A 79 -0.04 14.10 -17.18
N VAL A 80 -0.73 12.98 -17.11
CA VAL A 80 -0.44 11.92 -16.17
C VAL A 80 -0.03 10.67 -16.90
N PHE A 81 1.22 10.27 -16.76
CA PHE A 81 1.73 9.00 -17.24
C PHE A 81 1.44 7.88 -16.25
N LEU A 82 0.95 6.76 -16.79
CA LEU A 82 0.60 5.54 -16.05
C LEU A 82 1.15 4.35 -16.84
N ASP A 83 2.13 3.62 -16.30
CA ASP A 83 2.65 2.44 -16.98
C ASP A 83 1.63 1.28 -16.89
N ALA A 84 1.52 0.50 -17.96
CA ALA A 84 0.51 -0.54 -18.17
C ALA A 84 0.63 -1.76 -17.22
N ASP A 85 1.61 -1.76 -16.35
CA ASP A 85 1.93 -2.80 -15.37
C ASP A 85 2.07 -2.25 -13.93
N VAL A 86 1.64 -1.00 -13.72
CA VAL A 86 1.53 -0.38 -12.40
C VAL A 86 0.07 -0.42 -11.96
N SER A 87 -0.18 -0.69 -10.70
CA SER A 87 -1.52 -0.68 -10.08
C SER A 87 -1.55 0.23 -8.86
N TRP A 88 -2.73 0.76 -8.54
CA TRP A 88 -2.94 1.74 -7.47
C TRP A 88 -4.39 1.71 -7.00
N GLN A 89 -4.68 2.33 -5.86
CA GLN A 89 -6.06 2.57 -5.44
C GLN A 89 -6.61 3.85 -6.13
N PRO A 90 -7.92 3.94 -6.42
CA PRO A 90 -8.51 5.11 -7.08
C PRO A 90 -8.16 6.43 -6.39
N GLU A 91 -8.07 6.43 -5.06
CA GLU A 91 -7.73 7.56 -4.22
C GLU A 91 -6.31 8.08 -4.48
N ASP A 92 -5.37 7.18 -4.80
CA ASP A 92 -3.98 7.57 -5.10
C ASP A 92 -3.92 8.43 -6.38
N LEU A 93 -4.69 8.08 -7.42
CA LEU A 93 -4.73 8.88 -8.63
C LEU A 93 -5.45 10.22 -8.42
N VAL A 94 -6.54 10.23 -7.65
CA VAL A 94 -7.22 11.47 -7.25
C VAL A 94 -6.27 12.37 -6.47
N ARG A 95 -5.52 11.82 -5.52
CA ARG A 95 -4.52 12.54 -4.72
C ARG A 95 -3.39 13.08 -5.59
N LEU A 96 -2.85 12.27 -6.51
CA LEU A 96 -1.83 12.70 -7.47
C LEU A 96 -2.30 13.92 -8.28
N CYS A 97 -3.54 13.87 -8.80
CA CYS A 97 -4.12 14.95 -9.59
C CYS A 97 -4.39 16.21 -8.74
N GLY A 98 -4.63 16.06 -7.45
CA GLY A 98 -4.87 17.16 -6.50
C GLY A 98 -3.63 17.98 -6.15
N HIS A 99 -2.44 17.41 -6.25
CA HIS A 99 -1.20 18.13 -5.94
C HIS A 99 -0.92 19.28 -6.88
N ARG A 100 -0.65 20.48 -6.34
CA ARG A 100 -0.34 21.72 -7.08
C ARG A 100 1.17 21.85 -7.31
N ARG A 101 1.77 20.87 -7.98
CA ARG A 101 3.20 20.83 -8.33
C ARG A 101 3.37 20.56 -9.81
N ASP A 102 4.44 21.10 -10.43
CA ASP A 102 4.72 20.90 -11.86
C ASP A 102 5.10 19.45 -12.19
N ILE A 103 5.91 18.81 -11.33
CA ILE A 103 6.20 17.38 -11.41
C ILE A 103 5.96 16.76 -10.04
N VAL A 104 5.04 15.79 -10.00
CA VAL A 104 4.80 14.97 -8.82
C VAL A 104 4.45 13.54 -9.24
N GLY A 105 4.87 12.56 -8.45
CA GLY A 105 4.54 11.16 -8.73
C GLY A 105 4.59 10.27 -7.52
N GLY A 106 4.06 9.08 -7.69
CA GLY A 106 4.21 7.96 -6.76
C GLY A 106 5.42 7.10 -7.14
N ILE A 107 5.96 6.41 -6.15
CA ILE A 107 7.10 5.52 -6.33
C ILE A 107 6.67 4.08 -6.11
N TYR A 108 7.02 3.20 -7.04
CA TYR A 108 6.79 1.76 -6.97
C TYR A 108 8.11 0.99 -6.98
N PRO A 109 8.18 -0.23 -6.41
CA PRO A 109 9.41 -1.02 -6.39
C PRO A 109 9.79 -1.54 -7.77
N TYR A 110 11.08 -1.86 -7.98
CA TYR A 110 11.47 -2.66 -9.13
C TYR A 110 10.87 -4.07 -9.04
N ARG A 111 10.74 -4.75 -10.17
CA ARG A 111 10.35 -6.18 -10.26
C ARG A 111 11.53 -7.06 -9.83
N THR A 112 11.84 -7.10 -8.55
CA THR A 112 12.93 -7.90 -7.99
C THR A 112 12.38 -9.00 -7.10
N GLU A 113 13.22 -9.99 -6.77
CA GLU A 113 12.87 -11.03 -5.82
C GLU A 113 12.50 -10.45 -4.45
N LEU A 114 11.60 -11.12 -3.73
CA LEU A 114 11.14 -10.75 -2.39
C LEU A 114 12.34 -10.40 -1.47
N GLY A 115 12.33 -9.21 -0.90
CA GLY A 115 13.34 -8.71 0.04
C GLY A 115 14.38 -7.75 -0.53
N GLN A 116 14.45 -7.55 -1.85
CA GLN A 116 15.31 -6.53 -2.46
C GLN A 116 14.48 -5.33 -2.93
N GLU A 117 14.07 -4.48 -2.02
CA GLU A 117 13.37 -3.26 -2.38
C GLU A 117 14.34 -2.25 -2.97
N ARG A 118 14.27 -2.10 -4.27
CA ARG A 118 14.89 -1.01 -5.01
C ARG A 118 13.80 -0.19 -5.67
N ILE A 119 13.97 1.12 -5.69
CA ILE A 119 13.04 2.05 -6.33
C ILE A 119 13.70 2.71 -7.54
N PRO A 120 12.94 2.95 -8.63
CA PRO A 120 13.45 3.61 -9.82
C PRO A 120 13.48 5.14 -9.72
N ALA A 121 13.66 5.69 -8.52
CA ALA A 121 13.75 7.12 -8.27
C ALA A 121 15.16 7.53 -7.88
N ARG A 122 15.51 8.80 -8.09
CA ARG A 122 16.71 9.40 -7.55
C ARG A 122 16.35 10.30 -6.38
N MET A 123 16.76 9.88 -5.19
CA MET A 123 16.53 10.63 -3.96
C MET A 123 17.49 11.81 -3.85
N LYS A 124 17.02 12.89 -3.27
CA LYS A 124 17.84 14.03 -2.87
C LYS A 124 18.19 13.88 -1.39
N ALA A 125 19.48 14.05 -1.07
CA ALA A 125 19.96 13.85 0.30
C ALA A 125 19.45 14.95 1.24
N GLY A 126 19.01 14.56 2.45
CA GLY A 126 18.62 15.50 3.51
C GLY A 126 17.21 16.10 3.37
N GLU A 127 16.44 15.69 2.38
CA GLU A 127 15.07 16.17 2.23
C GLU A 127 14.12 15.47 3.22
N MET A 128 13.17 16.24 3.73
CA MET A 128 12.12 15.79 4.65
C MET A 128 10.75 15.86 3.95
N VAL A 129 9.78 15.15 4.50
CA VAL A 129 8.38 15.24 4.08
C VAL A 129 7.85 16.62 4.42
N ASP A 130 7.27 17.31 3.43
CA ASP A 130 6.61 18.60 3.63
C ASP A 130 5.18 18.45 4.18
N ASP A 131 4.51 19.58 4.46
CA ASP A 131 3.15 19.61 5.01
C ASP A 131 2.09 19.02 4.05
N ASP A 132 2.40 18.94 2.75
CA ASP A 132 1.55 18.33 1.72
C ASP A 132 1.79 16.80 1.59
N GLY A 133 2.68 16.23 2.41
CA GLY A 133 3.08 14.82 2.35
C GLY A 133 4.01 14.50 1.19
N LEU A 134 4.75 15.48 0.68
CA LEU A 134 5.65 15.34 -0.45
C LEU A 134 7.12 15.40 -0.02
N VAL A 135 7.96 14.67 -0.76
CA VAL A 135 9.43 14.71 -0.61
C VAL A 135 10.03 15.20 -1.91
N GLU A 136 10.92 16.19 -1.86
CA GLU A 136 11.68 16.61 -3.03
C GLU A 136 12.68 15.53 -3.44
N VAL A 137 12.71 15.20 -4.73
CA VAL A 137 13.58 14.16 -5.28
C VAL A 137 14.33 14.70 -6.51
N GLU A 138 15.38 14.00 -6.92
CA GLU A 138 16.12 14.38 -8.15
C GLU A 138 15.45 13.86 -9.41
N GLY A 139 14.67 12.79 -9.32
CA GLY A 139 13.97 12.23 -10.46
C GLY A 139 13.04 11.09 -10.09
N LEU A 140 12.00 10.94 -10.90
CA LEU A 140 10.91 9.98 -10.75
C LEU A 140 10.81 9.06 -11.95
N PRO A 141 10.30 7.83 -11.77
CA PRO A 141 9.81 7.02 -12.87
C PRO A 141 8.51 7.59 -13.42
N THR A 142 8.26 7.41 -14.71
CA THR A 142 7.04 7.89 -15.35
C THR A 142 5.81 7.04 -15.10
N GLY A 143 5.95 5.83 -14.56
CA GLY A 143 4.84 4.88 -14.43
C GLY A 143 3.69 5.33 -13.54
N PHE A 144 3.87 6.39 -12.74
CA PHE A 144 2.82 7.07 -12.00
C PHE A 144 3.24 8.51 -11.73
N MET A 145 3.21 9.35 -12.78
CA MET A 145 3.77 10.70 -12.74
C MET A 145 2.86 11.72 -13.42
N LYS A 146 2.57 12.81 -12.70
CA LYS A 146 1.85 14.00 -13.21
C LYS A 146 2.84 15.09 -13.60
N LEU A 147 2.57 15.71 -14.75
CA LEU A 147 3.31 16.84 -15.31
C LEU A 147 2.33 17.99 -15.61
N SER A 148 2.62 19.20 -15.16
CA SER A 148 1.85 20.38 -15.57
C SER A 148 2.14 20.75 -17.03
N ARG A 149 1.19 21.38 -17.71
CA ARG A 149 1.40 21.91 -19.08
C ARG A 149 2.61 22.84 -19.12
N ASN A 150 2.75 23.75 -18.17
CA ASN A 150 3.90 24.65 -18.08
C ASN A 150 5.24 23.90 -18.06
N CYS A 151 5.33 22.81 -17.29
CA CYS A 151 6.54 21.98 -17.26
C CYS A 151 6.82 21.35 -18.63
N VAL A 152 5.81 20.69 -19.22
CA VAL A 152 5.96 20.01 -20.52
C VAL A 152 6.36 20.97 -21.61
N GLU A 153 5.71 22.13 -21.73
CA GLU A 153 6.03 23.14 -22.73
C GLU A 153 7.46 23.67 -22.59
N LYS A 154 7.90 23.98 -21.36
CA LYS A 154 9.28 24.45 -21.11
C LYS A 154 10.31 23.39 -21.43
N VAL A 155 10.10 22.13 -20.99
CA VAL A 155 11.03 21.03 -21.30
C VAL A 155 11.10 20.77 -22.80
N CYS A 156 9.97 20.81 -23.51
CA CYS A 156 9.94 20.66 -24.97
C CYS A 156 10.72 21.77 -25.67
N LYS A 157 10.57 23.03 -25.23
CA LYS A 157 11.26 24.18 -25.82
C LYS A 157 12.80 24.04 -25.73
N GLU A 158 13.29 23.47 -24.66
CA GLU A 158 14.74 23.25 -24.42
C GLU A 158 15.23 21.89 -24.97
N SER A 159 14.32 21.05 -25.48
CA SER A 159 14.66 19.74 -26.04
C SER A 159 14.96 19.83 -27.55
N LYS A 160 15.76 18.89 -28.04
CA LYS A 160 15.91 18.69 -29.48
C LYS A 160 14.56 18.34 -30.09
N SER A 161 14.38 18.70 -31.36
CA SER A 161 13.17 18.41 -32.11
C SER A 161 13.49 17.88 -33.51
N TYR A 162 12.54 17.17 -34.08
CA TYR A 162 12.59 16.71 -35.47
C TYR A 162 11.21 16.85 -36.09
N VAL A 163 11.16 16.85 -37.46
CA VAL A 163 9.91 16.90 -38.20
C VAL A 163 9.60 15.50 -38.75
N HIS A 164 8.40 15.01 -38.47
CA HIS A 164 7.88 13.78 -39.03
C HIS A 164 6.45 14.04 -39.52
N GLU A 165 6.15 13.66 -40.75
CA GLU A 165 4.83 13.91 -41.40
C GLU A 165 4.30 15.32 -41.25
N GLY A 166 5.20 16.31 -41.36
CA GLY A 166 4.85 17.76 -41.27
C GLY A 166 4.55 18.25 -39.84
N LYS A 167 4.73 17.42 -38.82
CA LYS A 167 4.57 17.78 -37.40
C LYS A 167 5.92 17.83 -36.70
N VAL A 168 6.07 18.77 -35.74
CA VAL A 168 7.27 18.91 -34.93
C VAL A 168 7.14 18.00 -33.71
N TYR A 169 8.08 17.10 -33.54
CA TYR A 169 8.21 16.23 -32.36
C TYR A 169 9.39 16.67 -31.52
N TYR A 170 9.22 16.67 -30.21
CA TYR A 170 10.26 17.01 -29.23
C TYR A 170 10.82 15.76 -28.59
N LEU A 171 12.14 15.68 -28.45
CA LEU A 171 12.82 14.63 -27.68
C LEU A 171 12.81 15.00 -26.18
N ALA A 172 11.60 15.21 -25.63
CA ALA A 172 11.42 15.54 -24.23
C ALA A 172 11.89 14.38 -23.35
N PHE A 173 11.54 13.16 -23.75
CA PHE A 173 12.04 11.91 -23.18
C PHE A 173 13.14 11.37 -24.09
N GLU A 174 14.37 11.43 -23.65
CA GLU A 174 15.54 10.83 -24.31
C GLU A 174 16.55 10.31 -23.27
N ARG A 175 17.28 9.28 -23.62
CA ARG A 175 18.36 8.79 -22.77
C ARG A 175 19.59 9.67 -22.93
N ALA A 176 20.30 9.93 -21.82
CA ALA A 176 21.50 10.77 -21.83
C ALA A 176 22.65 10.12 -21.06
N LEU A 177 23.86 10.52 -21.40
CA LEU A 177 25.06 10.30 -20.60
C LEU A 177 25.52 11.67 -20.09
N ILE A 178 25.46 11.89 -18.77
CA ILE A 178 25.79 13.15 -18.12
C ILE A 178 26.85 12.83 -17.06
N ASP A 179 28.02 13.42 -17.17
CA ASP A 179 29.17 13.24 -16.26
C ASP A 179 29.49 11.74 -16.00
N GLY A 180 29.49 10.95 -17.08
CA GLY A 180 29.76 9.52 -17.00
C GLY A 180 28.61 8.66 -16.45
N THR A 181 27.48 9.28 -16.04
CA THR A 181 26.30 8.59 -15.50
C THR A 181 25.21 8.48 -16.57
N ARG A 182 24.67 7.26 -16.73
CA ARG A 182 23.55 7.02 -17.65
C ARG A 182 22.23 7.46 -17.01
N TRP A 183 21.47 8.26 -17.73
CA TRP A 183 20.12 8.69 -17.38
C TRP A 183 19.11 8.03 -18.31
N GLY A 184 18.06 7.40 -17.74
CA GLY A 184 16.87 6.98 -18.48
C GLY A 184 16.06 8.18 -18.94
N GLY A 185 15.14 7.98 -19.91
CA GLY A 185 14.35 9.09 -20.46
C GLY A 185 13.52 9.82 -19.43
N ASP A 186 12.94 9.09 -18.47
CA ASP A 186 12.15 9.61 -17.35
C ASP A 186 13.00 10.48 -16.38
N LEU A 187 14.10 9.93 -15.89
CA LEU A 187 15.02 10.66 -15.01
C LEU A 187 15.65 11.85 -15.71
N HIS A 188 15.96 11.72 -17.01
CA HIS A 188 16.52 12.83 -17.79
C HIS A 188 15.50 13.93 -18.03
N PHE A 189 14.22 13.62 -18.23
CA PHE A 189 13.15 14.62 -18.26
C PHE A 189 13.11 15.43 -16.95
N CYS A 190 13.15 14.76 -15.81
CA CYS A 190 13.23 15.42 -14.49
C CYS A 190 14.49 16.28 -14.36
N ASN A 191 15.64 15.80 -14.85
CA ASN A 191 16.90 16.55 -14.83
C ASN A 191 16.82 17.81 -15.71
N LYS A 192 16.22 17.76 -16.91
CA LYS A 192 15.98 18.93 -17.76
C LYS A 192 15.13 19.97 -17.01
N TRP A 193 14.05 19.55 -16.35
CA TRP A 193 13.21 20.44 -15.56
C TRP A 193 13.99 21.11 -14.41
N ARG A 194 14.79 20.31 -13.67
CA ARG A 194 15.59 20.83 -12.56
C ARG A 194 16.68 21.80 -13.02
N SER A 195 17.29 21.57 -14.17
CA SER A 195 18.32 22.48 -14.72
C SER A 195 17.76 23.86 -15.06
N MET A 196 16.44 23.98 -15.25
CA MET A 196 15.72 25.24 -15.44
C MET A 196 15.20 25.85 -14.11
N GLY A 197 15.62 25.35 -12.96
CA GLY A 197 15.21 25.79 -11.63
C GLY A 197 13.89 25.17 -11.13
N GLY A 198 13.36 24.17 -11.83
CA GLY A 198 12.18 23.44 -11.40
C GLY A 198 12.47 22.44 -10.27
N ARG A 199 11.41 21.98 -9.61
CA ARG A 199 11.49 21.00 -8.53
C ARG A 199 10.65 19.76 -8.88
N VAL A 200 11.03 18.60 -8.37
CA VAL A 200 10.39 17.31 -8.59
C VAL A 200 10.00 16.72 -7.24
N PHE A 201 8.78 16.22 -7.11
CA PHE A 201 8.24 15.75 -5.85
C PHE A 201 7.72 14.32 -5.95
N ALA A 202 8.00 13.51 -4.94
CA ALA A 202 7.40 12.21 -4.72
C ALA A 202 6.37 12.29 -3.60
N ASP A 203 5.20 11.68 -3.80
CA ASP A 203 4.27 11.48 -2.69
C ASP A 203 4.79 10.36 -1.79
N TYR A 204 4.88 10.66 -0.50
CA TYR A 204 5.52 9.80 0.49
C TYR A 204 4.67 8.58 0.86
N GLU A 205 3.35 8.76 0.86
CA GLU A 205 2.41 7.76 1.41
C GLU A 205 1.75 6.89 0.32
N MET A 206 1.80 7.27 -0.97
CA MET A 206 1.19 6.48 -2.05
C MET A 206 1.76 5.07 -2.10
N VAL A 207 0.86 4.09 -2.20
CA VAL A 207 1.22 2.68 -2.28
C VAL A 207 0.86 2.12 -3.65
N LEU A 208 1.89 1.83 -4.42
CA LEU A 208 1.74 1.36 -5.79
C LEU A 208 2.20 -0.09 -5.93
N GLY A 209 1.49 -0.83 -6.77
CA GLY A 209 1.84 -2.19 -7.16
C GLY A 209 2.55 -2.22 -8.52
N HIS A 210 3.50 -3.13 -8.70
CA HIS A 210 4.18 -3.37 -9.97
C HIS A 210 4.00 -4.84 -10.36
N ALA A 211 3.28 -5.08 -11.45
CA ALA A 211 2.97 -6.43 -11.91
C ALA A 211 4.22 -7.16 -12.39
N ALA A 212 4.40 -8.38 -11.89
CA ALA A 212 5.45 -9.32 -12.27
C ALA A 212 4.82 -10.72 -12.38
N ARG A 213 5.45 -11.78 -11.90
CA ARG A 213 4.76 -13.07 -11.67
C ARG A 213 3.73 -12.99 -10.53
N SER A 214 3.94 -12.01 -9.63
CA SER A 214 3.02 -11.56 -8.59
C SER A 214 3.11 -10.04 -8.50
N ILE A 215 2.09 -9.37 -7.96
CA ILE A 215 2.15 -7.92 -7.73
C ILE A 215 3.12 -7.64 -6.57
N ILE A 216 4.13 -6.82 -6.83
CA ILE A 216 5.06 -6.33 -5.81
C ILE A 216 4.62 -4.91 -5.46
N SER A 217 4.20 -4.70 -4.21
CA SER A 217 3.72 -3.40 -3.73
C SER A 217 4.71 -2.73 -2.79
N GLY A 218 4.77 -1.43 -2.83
CA GLY A 218 5.61 -0.65 -1.94
C GLY A 218 5.32 0.86 -2.04
N SER A 219 5.88 1.61 -1.09
CA SER A 219 5.80 3.07 -1.05
C SER A 219 7.17 3.67 -0.82
N LEU A 220 7.32 4.98 -1.10
CA LEU A 220 8.53 5.71 -0.73
C LEU A 220 8.73 5.67 0.79
N ALA A 221 7.65 5.76 1.57
CA ALA A 221 7.69 5.63 3.01
C ALA A 221 8.35 4.32 3.47
N THR A 222 7.95 3.19 2.88
CA THR A 222 8.54 1.88 3.18
C THR A 222 10.03 1.84 2.85
N TYR A 223 10.42 2.40 1.70
CA TYR A 223 11.82 2.47 1.29
C TYR A 223 12.66 3.34 2.25
N VAL A 224 12.20 4.56 2.57
CA VAL A 224 12.92 5.48 3.45
C VAL A 224 13.06 4.90 4.85
N ARG A 225 12.00 4.27 5.40
CA ARG A 225 12.04 3.62 6.73
C ARG A 225 13.05 2.49 6.79
N LYS A 226 13.17 1.68 5.74
CA LYS A 226 14.22 0.65 5.66
C LYS A 226 15.62 1.26 5.66
N GLN A 227 15.82 2.44 5.05
CA GLN A 227 17.11 3.15 5.08
C GLN A 227 17.38 3.78 6.46
N THR A 228 16.37 4.20 7.21
CA THR A 228 16.48 4.84 8.53
C THR A 228 16.53 3.86 9.71
N HIS A 229 16.58 2.55 9.45
CA HIS A 229 16.67 1.47 10.46
C HIS A 229 15.47 1.30 11.39
N THR A 230 14.30 1.85 11.10
CA THR A 230 13.09 1.47 11.81
C THR A 230 12.58 0.17 11.22
N THR A 231 13.00 -0.94 11.77
CA THR A 231 12.60 -2.29 11.36
C THR A 231 11.46 -2.77 12.25
N LEU A 232 10.66 -3.73 11.77
CA LEU A 232 9.66 -4.43 12.58
C LEU A 232 10.29 -5.00 13.86
N ARG A 233 11.55 -5.43 13.78
CA ARG A 233 12.35 -5.84 14.94
C ARG A 233 12.47 -4.74 15.99
N HIS A 234 12.70 -3.49 15.61
CA HIS A 234 12.82 -2.38 16.56
C HIS A 234 11.52 -2.15 17.35
N VAL A 235 10.36 -2.23 16.67
CA VAL A 235 9.06 -2.13 17.34
C VAL A 235 8.87 -3.31 18.29
N CYS A 236 9.15 -4.53 17.85
CA CYS A 236 9.08 -5.72 18.70
C CYS A 236 10.03 -5.64 19.90
N ASP A 237 11.23 -5.09 19.75
CA ASP A 237 12.15 -4.87 20.89
C ASP A 237 11.61 -3.86 21.89
N LYS A 238 10.91 -2.79 21.45
CA LYS A 238 10.18 -1.88 22.34
C LYS A 238 9.03 -2.57 23.06
N ILE A 239 8.28 -3.43 22.36
CA ILE A 239 7.20 -4.21 22.96
C ILE A 239 7.75 -5.13 24.06
N ARG A 240 8.82 -5.88 23.79
CA ARG A 240 9.48 -6.74 24.79
C ARG A 240 9.89 -5.98 26.06
N ARG A 241 10.33 -4.72 25.91
CA ARG A 241 10.77 -3.85 27.00
C ARG A 241 9.65 -3.05 27.66
N SER A 242 8.40 -3.21 27.23
CA SER A 242 7.25 -2.39 27.68
C SER A 242 7.44 -0.88 27.45
N ALA A 243 8.18 -0.51 26.42
CA ALA A 243 8.54 0.87 26.08
C ALA A 243 7.91 1.35 24.74
N TRP A 244 6.89 0.64 24.25
CA TRP A 244 6.20 0.96 23.02
C TRP A 244 5.11 2.04 23.21
N THR A 245 4.74 2.71 22.13
CA THR A 245 3.68 3.72 22.07
C THR A 245 2.74 3.42 20.88
N LEU A 246 1.59 4.09 20.82
CA LEU A 246 0.70 3.99 19.64
C LEU A 246 1.40 4.42 18.36
N ALA A 247 2.32 5.40 18.43
CA ALA A 247 3.11 5.80 17.27
C ALA A 247 3.99 4.66 16.72
N ASP A 248 4.50 3.80 17.59
CA ASP A 248 5.28 2.61 17.17
C ASP A 248 4.39 1.59 16.45
N ILE A 249 3.13 1.43 16.88
CA ILE A 249 2.14 0.57 16.21
C ILE A 249 1.78 1.16 14.86
N SER A 250 1.47 2.47 14.78
CA SER A 250 1.21 3.17 13.53
C SER A 250 2.37 3.01 12.55
N GLU A 251 3.60 3.07 13.05
CA GLU A 251 4.81 2.88 12.24
C GLU A 251 4.93 1.43 11.74
N ALA A 252 4.66 0.44 12.61
CA ALA A 252 4.65 -0.97 12.21
C ALA A 252 3.56 -1.26 11.17
N LEU A 253 2.36 -0.71 11.31
CA LEU A 253 1.27 -0.82 10.34
C LEU A 253 1.68 -0.27 8.97
N ARG A 254 2.26 0.93 8.95
CA ARG A 254 2.76 1.54 7.71
C ARG A 254 3.92 0.73 7.11
N TYR A 255 4.78 0.15 7.97
CA TYR A 255 5.90 -0.67 7.53
C TYR A 255 5.43 -1.94 6.79
N VAL A 256 4.45 -2.68 7.36
CA VAL A 256 3.96 -3.92 6.75
C VAL A 256 2.98 -3.68 5.61
N ASN A 257 2.52 -2.43 5.43
CA ASN A 257 1.61 -2.03 4.36
C ASN A 257 0.37 -2.92 4.28
N ASN A 258 -0.34 -3.04 5.40
CA ASN A 258 -1.45 -3.98 5.53
C ASN A 258 -2.80 -3.24 5.54
N TYR A 259 -3.42 -3.10 4.36
CA TYR A 259 -4.75 -2.46 4.21
C TYR A 259 -5.91 -3.30 4.75
N TRP A 260 -5.71 -4.59 4.96
CA TRP A 260 -6.75 -5.54 5.42
C TRP A 260 -6.53 -6.01 6.86
N GLY A 261 -5.53 -5.46 7.55
CA GLY A 261 -5.19 -5.87 8.92
C GLY A 261 -5.99 -5.15 10.00
N ALA A 262 -5.83 -5.65 11.21
CA ALA A 262 -6.38 -5.04 12.41
C ALA A 262 -5.91 -3.59 12.58
N GLN A 263 -6.80 -2.72 13.08
CA GLN A 263 -6.50 -1.31 13.34
C GLN A 263 -5.61 -1.13 14.58
N GLU A 264 -5.11 0.09 14.78
CA GLU A 264 -4.17 0.42 15.87
C GLU A 264 -4.71 0.03 17.25
N GLU A 265 -6.00 0.25 17.50
CA GLU A 265 -6.66 -0.05 18.76
C GLU A 265 -6.72 -1.55 19.03
N VAL A 266 -7.02 -2.35 18.01
CA VAL A 266 -7.03 -3.82 18.09
C VAL A 266 -5.63 -4.34 18.38
N LEU A 267 -4.62 -3.81 17.69
CA LEU A 267 -3.22 -4.19 17.89
C LEU A 267 -2.72 -3.80 19.28
N ALA A 268 -3.08 -2.61 19.77
CA ALA A 268 -2.73 -2.16 21.12
C ALA A 268 -3.37 -3.07 22.19
N ALA A 269 -4.65 -3.40 22.04
CA ALA A 269 -5.35 -4.33 22.92
C ALA A 269 -4.70 -5.72 22.90
N ALA A 270 -4.38 -6.24 21.71
CA ALA A 270 -3.72 -7.52 21.52
C ALA A 270 -2.35 -7.57 22.21
N ILE A 271 -1.52 -6.54 22.10
CA ILE A 271 -0.22 -6.44 22.79
C ILE A 271 -0.42 -6.46 24.31
N CYS A 272 -1.33 -5.63 24.84
CA CYS A 272 -1.57 -5.56 26.28
C CYS A 272 -2.08 -6.90 26.82
N MET A 273 -3.08 -7.48 26.16
CA MET A 273 -3.68 -8.73 26.62
C MET A 273 -2.74 -9.94 26.44
N ALA A 274 -1.91 -9.96 25.38
CA ALA A 274 -0.89 -10.99 25.19
C ALA A 274 0.21 -10.94 26.26
N ARG A 275 0.58 -9.74 26.71
CA ARG A 275 1.54 -9.56 27.81
C ARG A 275 1.01 -10.10 29.14
N ASP A 276 -0.28 -9.91 29.37
CA ASP A 276 -0.95 -10.36 30.61
C ASP A 276 -1.46 -11.82 30.49
N ALA A 277 -1.16 -12.50 29.39
CA ALA A 277 -1.55 -13.88 29.19
C ALA A 277 -0.64 -14.81 30.03
N ASP A 278 -1.25 -15.81 30.65
CA ASP A 278 -0.59 -16.84 31.45
C ASP A 278 -0.59 -18.22 30.76
N GLY A 279 -0.77 -18.25 29.45
CA GLY A 279 -0.82 -19.44 28.62
C GLY A 279 -0.79 -19.15 27.13
N PRO A 280 -0.95 -20.19 26.28
CA PRO A 280 -0.89 -20.08 24.85
C PRO A 280 -1.99 -19.17 24.28
N ILE A 281 -1.69 -18.55 23.13
CA ILE A 281 -2.58 -17.65 22.40
C ILE A 281 -2.98 -18.29 21.09
N ILE A 282 -4.24 -18.09 20.65
CA ILE A 282 -4.74 -18.52 19.33
C ILE A 282 -5.24 -17.31 18.55
N GLU A 283 -4.89 -17.25 17.29
CA GLU A 283 -5.38 -16.24 16.34
C GLU A 283 -5.91 -16.92 15.08
N THR A 284 -7.00 -16.38 14.54
CA THR A 284 -7.53 -16.74 13.23
C THR A 284 -7.33 -15.57 12.26
N GLY A 285 -6.74 -15.87 11.09
CA GLY A 285 -6.17 -14.87 10.20
C GLY A 285 -4.73 -14.53 10.59
N SER A 286 -3.90 -14.18 9.61
CA SER A 286 -2.49 -13.92 9.85
C SER A 286 -2.13 -12.47 9.58
N GLY A 287 -1.27 -11.89 10.42
CA GLY A 287 -0.89 -10.51 10.19
C GLY A 287 0.12 -9.94 11.18
N LEU A 288 0.11 -8.60 11.25
CA LEU A 288 0.95 -7.86 12.18
C LEU A 288 0.59 -8.18 13.64
N SER A 289 -0.68 -8.42 13.94
CA SER A 289 -1.17 -8.83 15.26
C SER A 289 -0.43 -10.06 15.80
N THR A 290 -0.26 -11.09 14.98
CA THR A 290 0.50 -12.30 15.33
C THR A 290 1.92 -11.96 15.80
N ILE A 291 2.61 -11.09 15.04
CA ILE A 291 3.99 -10.69 15.31
C ILE A 291 4.09 -9.87 16.61
N LEU A 292 3.17 -8.91 16.79
CA LEU A 292 3.19 -8.04 17.96
C LEU A 292 2.80 -8.79 19.24
N MET A 293 1.83 -9.71 19.17
CA MET A 293 1.50 -10.60 20.29
C MET A 293 2.68 -11.50 20.64
N ALA A 294 3.34 -12.13 19.64
CA ALA A 294 4.51 -12.96 19.87
C ALA A 294 5.72 -12.18 20.44
N ALA A 295 5.80 -10.87 20.20
CA ALA A 295 6.79 -10.02 20.84
C ALA A 295 6.41 -9.63 22.29
N ALA A 296 5.13 -9.71 22.64
CA ALA A 296 4.60 -9.28 23.94
C ALA A 296 4.59 -10.39 25.01
N THR A 297 4.65 -11.66 24.62
CA THR A 297 4.55 -12.83 25.51
C THR A 297 5.66 -13.85 25.27
N ASP A 298 5.96 -14.64 26.30
CA ASP A 298 6.85 -15.82 26.19
C ASP A 298 6.08 -17.11 25.84
N TYR A 299 4.76 -17.06 25.80
CA TYR A 299 3.92 -18.21 25.44
C TYR A 299 3.78 -18.38 23.93
N PRO A 300 3.54 -19.62 23.43
CA PRO A 300 3.32 -19.84 22.01
C PRO A 300 2.08 -19.08 21.48
N VAL A 301 2.25 -18.39 20.35
CA VAL A 301 1.17 -17.78 19.59
C VAL A 301 0.89 -18.65 18.38
N TYR A 302 -0.25 -19.34 18.40
CA TYR A 302 -0.76 -20.15 17.30
C TYR A 302 -1.56 -19.27 16.35
N CYS A 303 -1.27 -19.37 15.05
CA CYS A 303 -1.97 -18.60 14.04
C CYS A 303 -2.50 -19.53 12.95
N LEU A 304 -3.82 -19.52 12.72
CA LEU A 304 -4.46 -20.28 11.64
C LEU A 304 -4.47 -19.45 10.36
N GLU A 305 -3.86 -19.97 9.29
CA GLU A 305 -3.81 -19.30 7.99
C GLU A 305 -4.08 -20.29 6.87
N HIS A 306 -4.95 -19.92 5.92
CA HIS A 306 -5.32 -20.77 4.78
C HIS A 306 -4.63 -20.35 3.49
N ASP A 307 -4.22 -19.10 3.37
CA ASP A 307 -3.63 -18.53 2.17
C ASP A 307 -2.10 -18.64 2.20
N ASP A 308 -1.53 -19.23 1.14
CA ASP A 308 -0.09 -19.46 1.04
C ASP A 308 0.73 -18.18 0.99
N PHE A 309 0.19 -17.14 0.36
CA PHE A 309 0.85 -15.84 0.27
C PHE A 309 0.96 -15.16 1.64
N TYR A 310 -0.16 -15.13 2.40
CA TYR A 310 -0.15 -14.54 3.75
C TYR A 310 0.68 -15.38 4.73
N ALA A 311 0.65 -16.69 4.63
CA ALA A 311 1.51 -17.58 5.43
C ALA A 311 3.00 -17.32 5.19
N ALA A 312 3.40 -17.16 3.91
CA ALA A 312 4.78 -16.82 3.55
C ALA A 312 5.17 -15.41 4.06
N LYS A 313 4.27 -14.42 3.91
CA LYS A 313 4.47 -13.06 4.41
C LYS A 313 4.63 -13.03 5.93
N LEU A 314 3.78 -13.75 6.66
CA LEU A 314 3.89 -13.87 8.11
C LEU A 314 5.23 -14.49 8.55
N THR A 315 5.67 -15.55 7.86
CA THR A 315 6.97 -16.19 8.12
C THR A 315 8.13 -15.21 7.91
N GLN A 316 8.08 -14.42 6.85
CA GLN A 316 9.08 -13.36 6.60
C GLN A 316 9.10 -12.31 7.72
N MET A 317 7.91 -11.84 8.13
CA MET A 317 7.77 -10.85 9.22
C MET A 317 8.28 -11.40 10.55
N ALA A 318 8.00 -12.67 10.88
CA ALA A 318 8.48 -13.32 12.10
C ALA A 318 10.01 -13.41 12.14
N ASN A 319 10.62 -13.79 11.01
CA ASN A 319 12.08 -13.82 10.87
C ASN A 319 12.71 -12.44 11.05
N GLU A 320 12.13 -11.42 10.44
CA GLU A 320 12.60 -10.03 10.56
C GLU A 320 12.48 -9.51 12.00
N ALA A 321 11.33 -9.73 12.63
CA ALA A 321 11.05 -9.34 14.01
C ALA A 321 11.80 -10.17 15.05
N GLN A 322 12.39 -11.29 14.63
CA GLN A 322 13.00 -12.30 15.51
C GLN A 322 12.04 -12.76 16.62
N VAL A 323 10.82 -13.12 16.22
CA VAL A 323 9.81 -13.72 17.08
C VAL A 323 9.50 -15.15 16.65
N GLY A 324 9.21 -16.02 17.63
CA GLY A 324 8.71 -17.36 17.38
C GLY A 324 7.20 -17.36 17.26
N ILE A 325 6.66 -17.97 16.21
CA ILE A 325 5.23 -18.18 16.00
C ILE A 325 4.92 -19.64 15.69
N ALA A 326 3.73 -20.11 16.04
CA ALA A 326 3.23 -21.42 15.65
C ALA A 326 2.24 -21.26 14.49
N LEU A 327 2.76 -21.10 13.27
CA LEU A 327 1.93 -20.98 12.07
C LEU A 327 1.28 -22.32 11.72
N CYS A 328 -0.04 -22.35 11.77
CA CYS A 328 -0.88 -23.50 11.43
C CYS A 328 -1.49 -23.28 10.05
N ARG A 329 -0.90 -23.88 9.02
CA ARG A 329 -1.46 -23.84 7.67
C ARG A 329 -2.61 -24.84 7.58
N VAL A 330 -3.81 -24.31 7.42
CA VAL A 330 -5.05 -25.09 7.42
C VAL A 330 -5.90 -24.72 6.21
N PRO A 331 -6.47 -25.69 5.45
CA PRO A 331 -7.37 -25.38 4.37
C PRO A 331 -8.61 -24.60 4.85
N PHE A 332 -9.14 -23.75 3.99
CA PHE A 332 -10.44 -23.15 4.20
C PHE A 332 -11.49 -23.95 3.44
N THR A 333 -12.55 -24.35 4.14
CA THR A 333 -13.65 -25.13 3.57
C THR A 333 -14.99 -24.51 3.96
N ASP A 334 -15.84 -24.29 2.95
CA ASP A 334 -17.19 -23.72 3.09
C ASP A 334 -17.21 -22.40 3.90
N THR A 335 -17.20 -22.49 5.23
CA THR A 335 -17.33 -21.32 6.13
C THR A 335 -16.21 -21.20 7.15
N TRP A 336 -15.34 -22.23 7.28
CA TRP A 336 -14.33 -22.27 8.34
C TRP A 336 -13.05 -23.00 7.93
N TYR A 337 -12.04 -22.97 8.79
CA TYR A 337 -10.79 -23.69 8.64
C TYR A 337 -10.98 -25.19 8.89
N ASP A 338 -10.43 -26.05 8.02
CA ASP A 338 -10.41 -27.50 8.25
C ASP A 338 -9.28 -27.89 9.21
N LEU A 339 -9.66 -28.23 10.42
CA LEU A 339 -8.74 -28.66 11.48
C LEU A 339 -8.65 -30.19 11.61
N THR A 340 -9.27 -30.97 10.72
CA THR A 340 -9.39 -32.44 10.89
C THR A 340 -8.05 -33.15 10.91
N GLU A 341 -7.10 -32.68 10.13
CA GLU A 341 -5.73 -33.26 10.09
C GLU A 341 -4.74 -32.53 11.02
N PHE A 342 -5.15 -31.43 11.65
CA PHE A 342 -4.26 -30.65 12.50
C PHE A 342 -4.28 -31.13 13.94
N LYS A 343 -3.22 -31.86 14.35
CA LYS A 343 -3.04 -32.38 15.71
C LYS A 343 -1.99 -31.53 16.43
N GLY A 344 -2.31 -31.01 17.59
CA GLY A 344 -1.32 -30.33 18.45
C GLY A 344 -1.71 -28.92 18.92
N LEU A 345 -2.96 -28.50 18.67
CA LEU A 345 -3.47 -27.30 19.34
C LEU A 345 -3.75 -27.58 20.81
N PRO A 346 -3.44 -26.64 21.70
CA PRO A 346 -3.85 -26.70 23.12
C PRO A 346 -5.37 -26.82 23.28
N GLU A 347 -5.82 -27.46 24.36
CA GLU A 347 -7.26 -27.56 24.67
C GLU A 347 -7.85 -26.24 25.17
N ARG A 348 -7.01 -25.32 25.67
CA ARG A 348 -7.37 -24.01 26.23
C ARG A 348 -6.30 -23.00 25.90
N PHE A 349 -6.72 -21.77 25.64
CA PHE A 349 -5.88 -20.61 25.36
C PHE A 349 -6.15 -19.51 26.38
N ALA A 350 -5.10 -18.82 26.83
CA ALA A 350 -5.25 -17.65 27.70
C ALA A 350 -5.86 -16.46 26.96
N LEU A 351 -5.58 -16.35 25.65
CA LEU A 351 -6.11 -15.31 24.79
C LEU A 351 -6.46 -15.87 23.41
N GLY A 352 -7.59 -15.44 22.86
CA GLY A 352 -8.00 -15.63 21.48
C GLY A 352 -8.11 -14.31 20.74
N LEU A 353 -7.60 -14.22 19.52
CA LEU A 353 -7.87 -13.13 18.58
C LEU A 353 -8.63 -13.67 17.38
N ASN A 354 -9.88 -13.23 17.23
CA ASN A 354 -10.75 -13.64 16.13
C ASN A 354 -10.81 -12.55 15.05
N ASP A 355 -9.92 -12.66 14.05
CA ASP A 355 -9.85 -11.78 12.87
C ASP A 355 -9.98 -12.55 11.53
N GLY A 356 -10.34 -13.79 11.58
CA GLY A 356 -10.57 -14.68 10.44
C GLY A 356 -11.64 -15.73 10.71
N PRO A 357 -12.10 -16.45 9.71
CA PRO A 357 -11.75 -16.33 8.28
C PRO A 357 -12.36 -15.11 7.58
N PRO A 358 -11.89 -14.82 6.34
CA PRO A 358 -12.41 -13.67 5.58
C PRO A 358 -13.90 -13.82 5.24
N ARG A 359 -14.72 -12.83 5.60
CA ARG A 359 -16.17 -12.85 5.32
C ARG A 359 -16.52 -12.84 3.84
N TYR A 360 -15.70 -12.19 3.00
CA TYR A 360 -15.92 -12.16 1.54
C TYR A 360 -15.75 -13.53 0.86
N LEU A 361 -15.14 -14.51 1.55
CA LEU A 361 -15.08 -15.91 1.13
C LEU A 361 -16.21 -16.76 1.74
N GLY A 362 -17.18 -16.15 2.42
CA GLY A 362 -18.25 -16.85 3.14
C GLY A 362 -17.87 -17.29 4.55
N GLY A 363 -16.78 -16.78 5.11
CA GLY A 363 -16.29 -17.16 6.44
C GLY A 363 -17.24 -16.77 7.57
N ASP A 364 -17.48 -17.71 8.48
CA ASP A 364 -18.30 -17.51 9.68
C ASP A 364 -17.43 -17.39 10.93
N ARG A 365 -17.22 -16.16 11.40
CA ARG A 365 -16.41 -15.88 12.60
C ARG A 365 -17.01 -16.38 13.92
N THR A 366 -18.29 -16.76 13.94
CA THR A 366 -18.94 -17.32 15.14
C THR A 366 -18.42 -18.72 15.46
N GLU A 367 -17.93 -19.45 14.46
CA GLU A 367 -17.32 -20.77 14.60
C GLU A 367 -16.09 -20.78 15.54
N PHE A 368 -15.37 -19.65 15.64
CA PHE A 368 -14.26 -19.50 16.58
C PHE A 368 -14.68 -19.83 18.01
N PHE A 369 -15.82 -19.31 18.44
CA PHE A 369 -16.36 -19.44 19.79
C PHE A 369 -16.88 -20.84 20.11
N MET A 370 -17.14 -21.63 19.08
CA MET A 370 -17.58 -23.03 19.23
C MET A 370 -16.39 -23.99 19.27
N ARG A 371 -15.26 -23.60 18.72
CA ARG A 371 -14.09 -24.48 18.53
C ARG A 371 -12.99 -24.25 19.56
N PHE A 372 -12.80 -23.01 20.04
CA PHE A 372 -11.71 -22.69 20.95
C PHE A 372 -12.22 -22.29 22.33
N LYS A 373 -11.53 -22.79 23.35
CA LYS A 373 -11.74 -22.38 24.74
C LYS A 373 -10.68 -21.33 25.08
N CYS A 374 -11.10 -20.06 25.16
CA CYS A 374 -10.24 -18.95 25.50
C CYS A 374 -10.71 -18.28 26.79
N ASP A 375 -9.76 -17.87 27.64
CA ASP A 375 -10.07 -17.14 28.89
C ASP A 375 -10.43 -15.67 28.61
N LYS A 376 -9.81 -15.10 27.58
CA LYS A 376 -10.09 -13.77 27.08
C LYS A 376 -10.14 -13.82 25.55
N ILE A 377 -10.97 -12.98 24.95
CA ILE A 377 -11.10 -12.94 23.49
C ILE A 377 -11.11 -11.48 23.02
N ILE A 378 -10.38 -11.20 21.96
CA ILE A 378 -10.54 -10.02 21.14
C ILE A 378 -11.21 -10.46 19.84
N ALA A 379 -12.32 -9.81 19.46
CA ALA A 379 -13.00 -10.05 18.20
C ALA A 379 -12.97 -8.77 17.35
N ASP A 380 -12.39 -8.86 16.15
CA ASP A 380 -12.43 -7.77 15.17
C ASP A 380 -13.75 -7.79 14.39
N ASP A 381 -14.07 -6.68 13.70
CA ASP A 381 -15.33 -6.45 12.98
C ASP A 381 -16.60 -6.52 13.84
N ALA A 382 -16.50 -6.22 15.14
CA ALA A 382 -17.62 -6.17 16.07
C ALA A 382 -18.59 -4.98 15.82
N ASN A 383 -18.30 -4.12 14.83
CA ASN A 383 -19.19 -3.08 14.34
C ASN A 383 -20.33 -3.63 13.44
N ASP A 384 -20.28 -4.90 13.02
CA ASP A 384 -21.40 -5.58 12.39
C ASP A 384 -22.49 -5.87 13.45
N PRO A 385 -23.73 -5.35 13.29
CA PRO A 385 -24.75 -5.47 14.33
C PRO A 385 -25.12 -6.92 14.67
N THR A 386 -25.16 -7.80 13.67
CA THR A 386 -25.50 -9.22 13.87
C THR A 386 -24.41 -9.94 14.64
N TYR A 387 -23.15 -9.64 14.30
CA TYR A 387 -22.02 -10.22 15.00
C TYR A 387 -21.90 -9.65 16.42
N ALA A 388 -22.11 -8.35 16.61
CA ALA A 388 -22.15 -7.73 17.94
C ALA A 388 -23.18 -8.37 18.86
N GLU A 389 -24.41 -8.59 18.35
CA GLU A 389 -25.46 -9.27 19.11
C GLU A 389 -25.06 -10.69 19.51
N PHE A 390 -24.47 -11.44 18.58
CA PHE A 390 -23.96 -12.78 18.89
C PHE A 390 -22.89 -12.72 19.99
N LEU A 391 -21.95 -11.78 19.95
CA LEU A 391 -20.89 -11.64 20.94
C LEU A 391 -21.41 -11.36 22.33
N TYR A 392 -22.41 -10.48 22.47
CA TYR A 392 -23.09 -10.21 23.73
C TYR A 392 -23.80 -11.44 24.29
N GLN A 393 -24.61 -12.12 23.46
CA GLN A 393 -25.36 -13.31 23.88
C GLN A 393 -24.42 -14.47 24.28
N TRP A 394 -23.34 -14.66 23.51
CA TRP A 394 -22.37 -15.70 23.82
C TRP A 394 -21.63 -15.42 25.11
N ALA A 395 -21.17 -14.18 25.34
CA ALA A 395 -20.47 -13.80 26.56
C ALA A 395 -21.37 -13.97 27.80
N GLU A 396 -22.63 -13.49 27.72
CA GLU A 396 -23.62 -13.66 28.81
C GLU A 396 -23.84 -15.12 29.13
N ALA A 397 -24.02 -15.98 28.13
CA ALA A 397 -24.21 -17.43 28.31
C ALA A 397 -23.01 -18.12 28.96
N LYS A 398 -21.81 -17.52 28.86
CA LYS A 398 -20.58 -18.02 29.50
C LYS A 398 -20.24 -17.33 30.84
N GLY A 399 -21.06 -16.38 31.28
CA GLY A 399 -20.80 -15.59 32.48
C GLY A 399 -19.60 -14.63 32.32
N MET A 400 -19.30 -14.23 31.09
CA MET A 400 -18.22 -13.30 30.73
C MET A 400 -18.78 -11.90 30.45
N THR A 401 -17.96 -10.87 30.54
CA THR A 401 -18.31 -9.51 30.10
C THR A 401 -17.90 -9.32 28.66
N CYS A 402 -18.71 -8.61 27.87
CA CYS A 402 -18.41 -8.18 26.49
C CYS A 402 -18.49 -6.66 26.41
N GLU A 403 -17.39 -6.04 26.02
CA GLU A 403 -17.31 -4.58 25.80
C GLU A 403 -16.93 -4.34 24.33
N ILE A 404 -17.74 -3.54 23.62
CA ILE A 404 -17.48 -3.21 22.20
C ILE A 404 -16.98 -1.78 22.09
N TYR A 405 -15.85 -1.62 21.40
CA TYR A 405 -15.17 -0.36 21.14
C TYR A 405 -15.07 -0.18 19.62
N GLU A 406 -15.87 0.72 19.05
CA GLU A 406 -15.92 0.95 17.60
C GLU A 406 -16.07 -0.34 16.80
N ARG A 407 -14.99 -0.94 16.37
CA ARG A 407 -14.98 -2.15 15.56
C ARG A 407 -14.46 -3.40 16.32
N MET A 408 -13.97 -3.25 17.53
CA MET A 408 -13.38 -4.33 18.32
C MET A 408 -14.28 -4.69 19.51
N ALA A 409 -14.45 -5.99 19.80
CA ALA A 409 -15.00 -6.46 21.07
C ALA A 409 -13.91 -7.09 21.93
N VAL A 410 -13.96 -6.80 23.22
CA VAL A 410 -13.14 -7.46 24.27
C VAL A 410 -14.06 -8.25 25.17
N ILE A 411 -13.82 -9.57 25.28
CA ILE A 411 -14.57 -10.51 26.10
C ILE A 411 -13.65 -11.07 27.18
N ARG A 412 -14.07 -10.96 28.42
CA ARG A 412 -13.26 -11.34 29.60
C ARG A 412 -14.12 -11.73 30.80
#